data_07ffd2a9061ab8a8ccc6e7d11c05a8c4
#
_entry.id   07ffd2a9061ab8a8ccc6e7d11c05a8c4
#
_cell.length_a   1.000
_cell.length_b   1.000
_cell.length_c   1.000
_cell.angle_alpha   90.00
_cell.angle_beta   90.00
_cell.angle_gamma   90.00
#
_symmetry.space_group_name_H-M   'P 1'
#
loop_
_entity.id
_entity.type
_entity.pdbx_description
1 polymer ?
#
loop_
_entity_poly.entity_id
_entity_poly.type
_entity_poly.pdbx_seq_one_letter_code
_entity_poly.pdbx_strand_id
1 'polypeptide(L)'
;YNIAADAVATLNSDIIQFNSSNISIAELQDQRDKALNTMSKILDIKYFEKTDGSLTVFSGGGATLIDGQKQALSYNRPSSMAPTLVYTKTSAINYLAPGESGYPVGGVPGIFVGEEVKSGDITSTLSSGKLKGLVDLRDTDLPSLQAQLDELGEKLKDELNGVHNKGAG
;
A
#
# COMPACT_ATOMS: atom_id res chain seq x y z
N TYR A 1 -1.07 -9.73 -4.16
CA TYR A 1 0.19 -9.41 -4.83
C TYR A 1 1.15 -10.59 -4.78
N ASN A 2 1.58 -11.04 -3.60
CA ASN A 2 2.66 -12.01 -3.45
C ASN A 2 2.47 -13.30 -4.27
N ILE A 3 1.24 -13.83 -4.36
CA ILE A 3 0.91 -15.01 -5.18
C ILE A 3 1.10 -14.71 -6.68
N ALA A 4 0.63 -13.56 -7.15
CA ALA A 4 0.77 -13.19 -8.55
C ALA A 4 2.24 -12.90 -8.92
N ALA A 5 3.01 -12.30 -8.01
CA ALA A 5 4.44 -12.07 -8.20
C ALA A 5 5.25 -13.39 -8.23
N ASP A 6 4.88 -14.38 -7.40
CA ASP A 6 5.45 -15.74 -7.49
C ASP A 6 5.19 -16.37 -8.85
N ALA A 7 3.94 -16.27 -9.33
CA ALA A 7 3.57 -16.83 -10.63
C ALA A 7 4.42 -16.19 -11.76
N VAL A 8 4.59 -14.86 -11.75
CA VAL A 8 5.43 -14.18 -12.76
C VAL A 8 6.89 -14.62 -12.66
N ALA A 9 7.46 -14.74 -11.46
CA ALA A 9 8.84 -15.17 -11.27
C ALA A 9 9.07 -16.61 -11.74
N THR A 10 8.15 -17.52 -11.43
CA THR A 10 8.19 -18.92 -11.88
C THR A 10 8.07 -18.99 -13.39
N LEU A 11 7.08 -18.32 -13.99
CA LEU A 11 6.87 -18.31 -15.43
C LEU A 11 8.04 -17.67 -16.19
N ASN A 12 8.71 -16.67 -15.63
CA ASN A 12 9.95 -16.15 -16.20
C ASN A 12 11.04 -17.24 -16.27
N SER A 13 11.20 -18.02 -15.21
CA SER A 13 12.19 -19.11 -15.18
C SER A 13 11.86 -20.20 -16.19
N ASP A 14 10.58 -20.58 -16.30
CA ASP A 14 10.12 -21.57 -17.27
C ASP A 14 10.31 -21.09 -18.71
N ILE A 15 9.99 -19.81 -19.00
CA ILE A 15 10.19 -19.19 -20.31
C ILE A 15 11.66 -19.22 -20.70
N ILE A 16 12.59 -18.86 -19.81
CA ILE A 16 14.03 -18.94 -20.08
C ILE A 16 14.42 -20.38 -20.44
N GLN A 17 13.98 -21.36 -19.67
CA GLN A 17 14.30 -22.77 -19.85
C GLN A 17 13.77 -23.31 -21.18
N PHE A 18 12.49 -23.06 -21.50
CA PHE A 18 11.85 -23.58 -22.71
C PHE A 18 12.26 -22.82 -23.97
N ASN A 19 12.53 -21.53 -23.88
CA ASN A 19 13.05 -20.73 -25.00
C ASN A 19 14.41 -21.27 -25.50
N SER A 20 15.25 -21.70 -24.56
CA SER A 20 16.53 -22.35 -24.90
C SER A 20 16.36 -23.73 -25.58
N SER A 21 15.19 -24.36 -25.41
CA SER A 21 14.86 -25.70 -25.95
C SER A 21 14.03 -25.66 -27.24
N ASN A 22 13.76 -24.46 -27.77
CA ASN A 22 12.97 -24.24 -28.99
C ASN A 22 11.52 -24.79 -28.90
N ILE A 23 10.96 -24.80 -27.71
CA ILE A 23 9.56 -25.19 -27.41
C ILE A 23 8.68 -23.94 -27.43
N SER A 24 7.41 -24.10 -27.86
CA SER A 24 6.47 -22.97 -27.83
C SER A 24 6.22 -22.47 -26.41
N ILE A 25 6.47 -21.18 -26.17
CA ILE A 25 6.29 -20.52 -24.87
C ILE A 25 5.04 -19.65 -24.80
N ALA A 26 4.21 -19.64 -25.86
CA ALA A 26 3.06 -18.74 -25.97
C ALA A 26 2.06 -18.90 -24.80
N GLU A 27 1.78 -20.13 -24.37
CA GLU A 27 0.89 -20.37 -23.25
C GLU A 27 1.47 -19.85 -21.91
N LEU A 28 2.79 -19.99 -21.71
CA LEU A 28 3.46 -19.46 -20.52
C LEU A 28 3.43 -17.93 -20.51
N GLN A 29 3.59 -17.30 -21.68
CA GLN A 29 3.46 -15.85 -21.83
C GLN A 29 2.04 -15.38 -21.52
N ASP A 30 1.00 -16.07 -22.01
CA ASP A 30 -0.40 -15.76 -21.70
C ASP A 30 -0.71 -15.88 -20.21
N GLN A 31 -0.17 -16.89 -19.53
CA GLN A 31 -0.32 -17.07 -18.10
C GLN A 31 0.40 -15.96 -17.33
N ARG A 32 1.61 -15.58 -17.77
CA ARG A 32 2.39 -14.48 -17.20
C ARG A 32 1.64 -13.14 -17.32
N ASP A 33 1.04 -12.88 -18.47
CA ASP A 33 0.27 -11.65 -18.71
C ASP A 33 -0.97 -11.56 -17.81
N LYS A 34 -1.65 -12.69 -17.55
CA LYS A 34 -2.74 -12.76 -16.57
C LYS A 34 -2.26 -12.44 -15.15
N ALA A 35 -1.10 -12.95 -14.77
CA ALA A 35 -0.50 -12.65 -13.46
C ALA A 35 -0.09 -11.16 -13.35
N LEU A 36 0.52 -10.58 -14.39
CA LEU A 36 0.82 -9.15 -14.47
C LEU A 36 -0.43 -8.29 -14.38
N ASN A 37 -1.50 -8.65 -15.08
CA ASN A 37 -2.78 -7.95 -14.99
C ASN A 37 -3.37 -8.02 -13.56
N THR A 38 -3.16 -9.12 -12.84
CA THR A 38 -3.56 -9.24 -11.44
C THR A 38 -2.73 -8.32 -10.55
N MET A 39 -1.42 -8.22 -10.79
CA MET A 39 -0.55 -7.29 -10.05
C MET A 39 -0.92 -5.83 -10.32
N SER A 40 -1.18 -5.46 -11.59
CA SER A 40 -1.49 -4.08 -11.99
C SER A 40 -2.78 -3.52 -11.37
N LYS A 41 -3.73 -4.40 -11.03
CA LYS A 41 -4.95 -4.01 -10.28
C LYS A 41 -4.66 -3.66 -8.82
N ILE A 42 -3.56 -4.17 -8.27
CA ILE A 42 -3.18 -3.98 -6.86
C ILE A 42 -2.33 -2.73 -6.69
N LEU A 43 -1.31 -2.57 -7.54
CA LEU A 43 -0.44 -1.40 -7.57
C LEU A 43 -0.02 -1.11 -9.01
N ASP A 44 0.41 0.11 -9.26
CA ASP A 44 0.97 0.49 -10.55
C ASP A 44 2.30 -0.22 -10.79
N ILE A 45 2.42 -0.88 -11.94
CA ILE A 45 3.62 -1.61 -12.33
C ILE A 45 4.11 -1.15 -13.71
N LYS A 46 5.43 -1.23 -13.88
CA LYS A 46 6.12 -1.09 -15.17
C LYS A 46 7.00 -2.32 -15.37
N TYR A 47 7.10 -2.80 -16.57
CA TYR A 47 7.97 -3.95 -16.87
C TYR A 47 8.64 -3.79 -18.22
N PHE A 48 9.76 -4.47 -18.38
CA PHE A 48 10.43 -4.63 -19.66
C PHE A 48 10.91 -6.08 -19.83
N GLU A 49 10.96 -6.52 -21.07
CA GLU A 49 11.42 -7.84 -21.45
C GLU A 49 12.91 -7.84 -21.70
N LYS A 50 13.59 -8.82 -21.13
CA LYS A 50 15.01 -9.08 -21.37
C LYS A 50 15.20 -9.93 -22.63
N THR A 51 16.44 -9.99 -23.12
CA THR A 51 16.82 -10.78 -24.31
C THR A 51 16.61 -12.28 -24.14
N ASP A 52 16.54 -12.78 -22.92
CA ASP A 52 16.24 -14.19 -22.58
C ASP A 52 14.73 -14.49 -22.52
N GLY A 53 13.87 -13.49 -22.75
CA GLY A 53 12.42 -13.60 -22.70
C GLY A 53 11.82 -13.42 -21.31
N SER A 54 12.65 -13.23 -20.26
CA SER A 54 12.15 -12.92 -18.92
C SER A 54 11.74 -11.45 -18.79
N LEU A 55 10.85 -11.17 -17.81
CA LEU A 55 10.45 -9.80 -17.47
C LEU A 55 11.07 -9.35 -16.16
N THR A 56 11.57 -8.11 -16.14
CA THR A 56 11.81 -7.37 -14.92
C THR A 56 10.65 -6.45 -14.67
N VAL A 57 10.11 -6.46 -13.44
CA VAL A 57 8.92 -5.68 -13.04
C VAL A 57 9.32 -4.72 -11.94
N PHE A 58 8.87 -3.46 -12.09
CA PHE A 58 9.06 -2.37 -11.13
C PHE A 58 7.70 -1.83 -10.68
N SER A 59 7.66 -1.23 -9.50
CA SER A 59 6.54 -0.35 -9.12
C SER A 59 6.58 0.94 -9.95
N GLY A 60 5.49 1.67 -10.01
CA GLY A 60 5.45 2.99 -10.65
C GLY A 60 6.50 3.95 -10.10
N GLY A 61 6.83 3.84 -8.82
CA GLY A 61 7.89 4.58 -8.13
C GLY A 61 9.31 4.08 -8.38
N GLY A 62 9.49 2.99 -9.15
CA GLY A 62 10.81 2.47 -9.54
C GLY A 62 11.39 1.42 -8.59
N ALA A 63 10.69 1.00 -7.54
CA ALA A 63 11.14 -0.12 -6.72
C ALA A 63 11.05 -1.43 -7.49
N THR A 64 12.10 -2.24 -7.46
CA THR A 64 12.12 -3.54 -8.13
C THR A 64 11.18 -4.52 -7.43
N LEU A 65 10.23 -5.05 -8.17
CA LEU A 65 9.25 -6.03 -7.68
C LEU A 65 9.64 -7.47 -8.05
N ILE A 66 10.16 -7.65 -9.25
CA ILE A 66 10.62 -8.93 -9.77
C ILE A 66 11.86 -8.69 -10.64
N ASP A 67 12.95 -9.37 -10.32
CA ASP A 67 14.15 -9.48 -11.14
C ASP A 67 14.80 -10.85 -10.88
N GLY A 68 14.43 -11.83 -11.69
CA GLY A 68 14.73 -13.25 -11.46
C GLY A 68 13.89 -13.83 -10.32
N GLN A 69 13.90 -13.19 -9.16
CA GLN A 69 13.08 -13.56 -8.01
C GLN A 69 12.11 -12.42 -7.63
N LYS A 70 10.99 -12.77 -6.98
CA LYS A 70 10.06 -11.77 -6.44
C LYS A 70 10.64 -11.08 -5.22
N GLN A 71 10.31 -9.82 -5.06
CA GLN A 71 10.38 -9.12 -3.79
C GLN A 71 9.00 -9.16 -3.11
N ALA A 72 8.96 -9.64 -1.88
CA ALA A 72 7.71 -9.74 -1.15
C ALA A 72 7.17 -8.35 -0.79
N LEU A 73 5.87 -8.15 -0.96
CA LEU A 73 5.18 -6.99 -0.43
C LEU A 73 4.76 -7.30 1.00
N SER A 74 5.10 -6.43 1.93
CA SER A 74 4.78 -6.57 3.35
C SER A 74 4.09 -5.33 3.91
N TYR A 75 3.25 -5.56 4.91
CA TYR A 75 2.60 -4.55 5.71
C TYR A 75 2.43 -5.08 7.13
N ASN A 76 3.10 -4.46 8.09
CA ASN A 76 2.98 -4.83 9.48
C ASN A 76 1.76 -4.15 10.10
N ARG A 77 0.69 -4.93 10.26
CA ARG A 77 -0.51 -4.42 10.92
C ARG A 77 -0.17 -4.04 12.37
N PRO A 78 -0.46 -2.79 12.81
CA PRO A 78 -0.29 -2.43 14.21
C PRO A 78 -1.09 -3.39 15.08
N SER A 79 -0.46 -3.96 16.10
CA SER A 79 -1.13 -4.79 17.10
C SER A 79 -2.07 -3.91 17.89
N SER A 80 -3.36 -4.04 17.64
CA SER A 80 -4.50 -3.39 18.29
C SER A 80 -4.33 -1.86 18.52
N MET A 81 -5.11 -1.11 17.79
CA MET A 81 -5.60 0.15 18.35
C MET A 81 -6.41 -0.25 19.60
N ALA A 82 -5.89 0.05 20.79
CA ALA A 82 -6.58 -0.26 22.03
C ALA A 82 -7.98 0.34 21.99
N PRO A 83 -9.05 -0.39 22.39
CA PRO A 83 -10.40 0.12 22.39
C PRO A 83 -10.66 1.21 23.43
N THR A 84 -9.69 1.61 24.22
CA THR A 84 -9.70 2.82 25.03
C THR A 84 -9.48 4.03 24.12
N LEU A 85 -10.41 4.23 23.24
CA LEU A 85 -10.58 5.45 22.48
C LEU A 85 -10.99 6.60 23.40
N VAL A 86 -10.01 7.18 24.04
CA VAL A 86 -10.01 8.63 24.17
C VAL A 86 -9.88 9.12 22.73
N TYR A 87 -10.88 9.87 22.24
CA TYR A 87 -10.88 10.46 20.90
C TYR A 87 -9.55 11.18 20.66
N THR A 88 -8.60 10.48 20.09
CA THR A 88 -7.35 11.08 19.66
C THR A 88 -7.69 11.86 18.41
N LYS A 89 -7.48 13.17 18.46
CA LYS A 89 -7.63 14.02 17.28
C LYS A 89 -6.90 13.36 16.12
N THR A 90 -7.49 13.34 14.96
CA THR A 90 -6.99 12.73 13.71
C THR A 90 -5.55 13.09 13.35
N SER A 91 -5.05 14.21 13.85
CA SER A 91 -3.65 14.60 13.75
C SER A 91 -2.65 13.64 14.45
N ALA A 92 -3.15 12.63 15.18
CA ALA A 92 -2.31 11.68 15.90
C ALA A 92 -2.04 10.38 15.14
N ILE A 93 -2.72 10.13 14.01
CA ILE A 93 -2.48 8.95 13.18
C ILE A 93 -1.72 9.41 11.94
N ASN A 94 -0.43 9.68 12.08
CA ASN A 94 0.43 9.99 10.96
C ASN A 94 1.16 8.73 10.50
N TYR A 95 1.26 8.56 9.19
CA TYR A 95 2.20 7.65 8.59
C TYR A 95 3.63 8.02 9.03
N LEU A 96 4.37 7.02 9.52
CA LEU A 96 5.77 7.15 9.89
C LEU A 96 6.61 6.21 9.03
N ALA A 97 7.73 6.73 8.51
CA ALA A 97 8.71 5.91 7.80
C ALA A 97 9.70 5.25 8.77
N PRO A 98 10.27 4.08 8.42
CA PRO A 98 11.34 3.49 9.22
C PRO A 98 12.49 4.47 9.45
N GLY A 99 12.93 4.56 10.71
CA GLY A 99 13.96 5.50 11.14
C GLY A 99 13.46 6.86 11.61
N GLU A 100 12.16 7.14 11.48
CA GLU A 100 11.55 8.33 12.10
C GLU A 100 11.29 8.10 13.60
N SER A 101 11.39 9.19 14.38
CA SER A 101 11.13 9.11 15.81
C SER A 101 9.69 8.70 16.09
N GLY A 102 9.52 7.63 16.86
CA GLY A 102 8.20 7.07 17.17
C GLY A 102 7.72 5.94 16.25
N TYR A 103 8.49 5.57 15.23
CA TYR A 103 8.18 4.40 14.39
C TYR A 103 8.41 3.07 15.13
N PRO A 104 7.50 2.10 15.09
CA PRO A 104 6.09 2.16 14.64
C PRO A 104 5.11 2.54 15.75
N VAL A 105 5.59 2.94 16.93
CA VAL A 105 4.80 3.14 18.16
C VAL A 105 3.86 4.34 18.00
N GLY A 106 2.56 4.05 17.88
CA GLY A 106 1.52 5.08 17.74
C GLY A 106 1.34 5.62 16.33
N GLY A 107 2.18 5.21 15.37
CA GLY A 107 2.07 5.56 13.96
C GLY A 107 1.50 4.44 13.10
N VAL A 108 1.18 4.77 11.87
CA VAL A 108 0.74 3.79 10.86
C VAL A 108 1.93 3.40 10.01
N PRO A 109 2.29 2.09 9.94
CA PRO A 109 3.43 1.63 9.17
C PRO A 109 3.17 1.75 7.66
N GLY A 110 4.27 1.80 6.91
CA GLY A 110 4.25 1.82 5.46
C GLY A 110 4.02 0.46 4.82
N ILE A 111 4.01 0.47 3.51
CA ILE A 111 3.99 -0.71 2.65
C ILE A 111 5.41 -0.89 2.09
N PHE A 112 5.98 -2.07 2.28
CA PHE A 112 7.38 -2.35 1.94
C PHE A 112 7.49 -3.39 0.85
N VAL A 113 8.50 -3.21 0.01
CA VAL A 113 8.99 -4.20 -0.96
C VAL A 113 10.32 -4.75 -0.42
N GLY A 114 10.35 -6.07 -0.17
CA GLY A 114 11.49 -6.72 0.46
C GLY A 114 11.56 -6.45 1.97
N GLU A 115 12.67 -5.89 2.43
CA GLU A 115 12.89 -5.59 3.84
C GLU A 115 12.16 -4.32 4.31
N GLU A 116 11.76 -4.30 5.58
CA GLU A 116 11.13 -3.16 6.22
C GLU A 116 12.17 -2.09 6.61
N VAL A 117 12.70 -1.46 5.56
CA VAL A 117 13.66 -0.36 5.67
C VAL A 117 13.19 0.82 4.82
N LYS A 118 13.71 2.01 5.08
CA LYS A 118 13.31 3.23 4.36
C LYS A 118 13.40 3.11 2.84
N SER A 119 14.40 2.39 2.33
CA SER A 119 14.58 2.17 0.89
C SER A 119 13.56 1.20 0.27
N GLY A 120 12.95 0.34 1.09
CA GLY A 120 11.89 -0.60 0.67
C GLY A 120 10.49 0.00 0.77
N ASP A 121 10.33 1.17 1.37
CA ASP A 121 9.05 1.83 1.57
C ASP A 121 8.54 2.43 0.27
N ILE A 122 7.41 1.89 -0.22
CA ILE A 122 6.76 2.36 -1.44
C ILE A 122 5.50 3.18 -1.18
N THR A 123 5.12 3.41 0.07
CA THR A 123 3.83 4.03 0.44
C THR A 123 3.61 5.37 -0.25
N SER A 124 4.61 6.25 -0.21
CA SER A 124 4.55 7.59 -0.81
C SER A 124 4.71 7.60 -2.33
N THR A 125 5.19 6.51 -2.92
CA THR A 125 5.46 6.40 -4.36
C THR A 125 4.36 5.67 -5.14
N LEU A 126 3.33 5.16 -4.43
CA LEU A 126 2.15 4.58 -5.05
C LEU A 126 1.37 5.65 -5.80
N SER A 127 1.13 5.46 -7.10
CA SER A 127 0.41 6.41 -7.95
C SER A 127 -0.98 5.92 -8.36
N SER A 128 -1.21 4.59 -8.37
CA SER A 128 -2.50 4.01 -8.75
C SER A 128 -2.69 2.60 -8.19
N GLY A 129 -3.84 1.99 -8.49
CA GLY A 129 -4.21 0.65 -8.04
C GLY A 129 -4.91 0.63 -6.68
N LYS A 130 -5.33 -0.57 -6.29
CA LYS A 130 -6.09 -0.77 -5.04
C LYS A 130 -5.33 -0.31 -3.80
N LEU A 131 -4.00 -0.51 -3.78
CA LEU A 131 -3.19 -0.09 -2.63
C LEU A 131 -3.17 1.42 -2.46
N LYS A 132 -3.01 2.18 -3.56
CA LYS A 132 -3.08 3.64 -3.51
C LYS A 132 -4.43 4.12 -2.95
N GLY A 133 -5.54 3.58 -3.45
CA GLY A 133 -6.86 3.94 -2.94
C GLY A 133 -7.04 3.63 -1.44
N LEU A 134 -6.48 2.52 -0.96
CA LEU A 134 -6.54 2.18 0.48
C LEU A 134 -5.64 3.10 1.32
N VAL A 135 -4.48 3.50 0.81
CA VAL A 135 -3.59 4.46 1.47
C VAL A 135 -4.26 5.84 1.54
N ASP A 136 -4.85 6.31 0.45
CA ASP A 136 -5.58 7.59 0.42
C ASP A 136 -6.76 7.61 1.39
N LEU A 137 -7.54 6.53 1.39
CA LEU A 137 -8.64 6.37 2.34
C LEU A 137 -8.15 6.45 3.79
N ARG A 138 -7.03 5.78 4.10
CA ARG A 138 -6.43 5.73 5.44
C ARG A 138 -5.85 7.08 5.87
N ASP A 139 -5.08 7.73 4.99
CA ASP A 139 -4.21 8.85 5.36
C ASP A 139 -4.84 10.22 5.05
N THR A 140 -5.87 10.26 4.20
CA THR A 140 -6.51 11.50 3.76
C THR A 140 -8.01 11.52 4.05
N ASP A 141 -8.77 10.56 3.53
CA ASP A 141 -10.24 10.64 3.56
C ASP A 141 -10.80 10.43 4.96
N LEU A 142 -10.38 9.36 5.64
CA LEU A 142 -10.84 9.08 7.01
C LEU A 142 -10.42 10.17 8.01
N PRO A 143 -9.18 10.67 8.00
CA PRO A 143 -8.80 11.83 8.80
C PRO A 143 -9.62 13.08 8.51
N SER A 144 -9.90 13.37 7.25
CA SER A 144 -10.73 14.52 6.87
C SER A 144 -12.17 14.41 7.39
N LEU A 145 -12.78 13.23 7.26
CA LEU A 145 -14.13 12.96 7.77
C LEU A 145 -14.19 13.09 9.30
N GLN A 146 -13.18 12.59 10.00
CA GLN A 146 -13.10 12.71 11.45
C GLN A 146 -12.97 14.18 11.88
N ALA A 147 -12.14 14.97 11.21
CA ALA A 147 -12.00 16.39 11.51
C ALA A 147 -13.34 17.15 11.34
N GLN A 148 -14.12 16.81 10.30
CA GLN A 148 -15.47 17.38 10.09
C GLN A 148 -16.45 16.99 11.20
N LEU A 149 -16.40 15.74 11.67
CA LEU A 149 -17.22 15.27 12.79
C LEU A 149 -16.84 15.95 14.11
N ASP A 150 -15.55 16.14 14.35
CA ASP A 150 -15.04 16.85 15.53
C ASP A 150 -15.49 18.31 15.53
N GLU A 151 -15.41 19.00 14.38
CA GLU A 151 -15.91 20.37 14.22
C GLU A 151 -17.43 20.45 14.46
N LEU A 152 -18.20 19.52 13.92
CA LEU A 152 -19.63 19.45 14.14
C LEU A 152 -19.96 19.25 15.63
N GLY A 153 -19.25 18.35 16.30
CA GLY A 153 -19.41 18.07 17.73
C GLY A 153 -19.08 19.30 18.59
N GLU A 154 -18.03 20.05 18.24
CA GLU A 154 -17.66 21.28 18.95
C GLU A 154 -18.71 22.38 18.77
N LYS A 155 -19.17 22.61 17.54
CA LYS A 155 -20.25 23.58 17.28
C LYS A 155 -21.55 23.23 18.01
N LEU A 156 -21.94 21.96 17.99
CA LEU A 156 -23.15 21.50 18.71
C LEU A 156 -23.05 21.74 20.21
N LYS A 157 -21.88 21.41 20.80
CA LYS A 157 -21.60 21.67 22.21
C LYS A 157 -21.71 23.16 22.54
N ASP A 158 -21.14 24.03 21.71
CA ASP A 158 -21.15 25.48 21.93
C ASP A 158 -22.55 26.07 21.82
N GLU A 159 -23.35 25.65 20.85
CA GLU A 159 -24.74 26.05 20.70
C GLU A 159 -25.60 25.58 21.88
N LEU A 160 -25.45 24.32 22.31
CA LEU A 160 -26.18 23.80 23.48
C LEU A 160 -25.82 24.57 24.76
N ASN A 161 -24.55 24.85 24.99
CA ASN A 161 -24.08 25.65 26.12
C ASN A 161 -24.61 27.08 26.03
N GLY A 162 -24.66 27.68 24.85
CA GLY A 162 -25.21 29.01 24.61
C GLY A 162 -26.70 29.08 24.94
N VAL A 163 -27.50 28.08 24.56
CA VAL A 163 -28.92 27.99 24.91
C VAL A 163 -29.09 27.76 26.41
N HIS A 164 -28.35 26.85 27.02
CA HIS A 164 -28.42 26.56 28.44
C HIS A 164 -28.14 27.79 29.30
N ASN A 165 -27.06 28.52 28.99
CA ASN A 165 -26.66 29.72 29.70
C ASN A 165 -27.71 30.86 29.59
N LYS A 166 -28.43 30.95 28.45
CA LYS A 166 -29.53 31.91 28.27
C LYS A 166 -30.82 31.53 29.01
N GLY A 167 -31.01 30.22 29.26
CA GLY A 167 -32.19 29.72 29.99
C GLY A 167 -32.05 29.63 31.51
N ALA A 168 -30.85 29.84 32.06
CA ALA A 168 -30.54 29.76 33.48
C ALA A 168 -30.48 31.13 34.18
N GLY A 169 -30.99 32.20 33.54
CA GLY A 169 -31.07 33.55 34.07
C GLY A 169 -32.48 33.94 34.48
#